data_c13a3bc3f7befcc808962c818b9e42fe
#
_entry.id   c13a3bc3f7befcc808962c818b9e42fe
#
_cell.length_a   1.000
_cell.length_b   1.000
_cell.length_c   1.000
_cell.angle_alpha   90.00
_cell.angle_beta   90.00
_cell.angle_gamma   90.00
#
_symmetry.space_group_name_H-M   'P 1'
#
loop_
_entity.id
_entity.type
_entity.pdbx_description
1 polymer ?
#
loop_
_entity_poly.entity_id
_entity_poly.type
_entity_poly.pdbx_seq_one_letter_code
_entity_poly.pdbx_strand_id
1 'polypeptide(L)'
;WFFSINLTASENKKKFLNLFLIALVTFCTVKYHYRFNIERKFMDLENVNLEKAIFASQLSPKLENLKWITPFSYSENPQEELDFLKTVINHLKEDTREKTVITHYQFLSLILGEDLNILNRWYMDHHSHPTPGHKYFKYYEDFVNKQLTKNNIEVIYLISFTKNEMMFDKVKVYFTQKCFENSEVIEGKFSFHEIKNCS
;
A
#
# COMPACT_ATOMS: atom_id res chain seq x y z
N TRP A 1 -23.73 11.43 -28.94
CA TRP A 1 -24.71 12.43 -28.47
C TRP A 1 -24.14 13.85 -28.52
N PHE A 2 -22.99 14.08 -28.00
CA PHE A 2 -22.30 15.39 -27.99
C PHE A 2 -21.95 15.87 -29.41
N PHE A 3 -21.53 14.99 -30.28
CA PHE A 3 -21.24 15.30 -31.69
C PHE A 3 -22.50 15.65 -32.50
N SER A 4 -23.63 15.04 -32.22
CA SER A 4 -24.89 15.33 -32.96
C SER A 4 -25.49 16.67 -32.59
N ILE A 5 -25.32 17.14 -31.35
CA ILE A 5 -25.78 18.49 -30.92
C ILE A 5 -24.98 19.58 -31.64
N ASN A 6 -23.68 19.35 -31.91
CA ASN A 6 -22.83 20.32 -32.57
C ASN A 6 -23.12 20.53 -34.05
N LEU A 7 -23.70 19.52 -34.74
CA LEU A 7 -24.03 19.61 -36.17
C LEU A 7 -25.29 20.42 -36.47
N THR A 8 -26.24 20.54 -35.51
CA THR A 8 -27.55 21.17 -35.72
C THR A 8 -27.74 22.53 -35.01
N ALA A 9 -26.80 22.89 -34.14
CA ALA A 9 -26.94 24.15 -33.39
C ALA A 9 -26.48 25.38 -34.19
N SER A 10 -27.15 26.52 -34.03
CA SER A 10 -26.71 27.79 -34.59
C SER A 10 -25.34 28.20 -34.01
N GLU A 11 -24.56 29.00 -34.74
CA GLU A 11 -23.21 29.43 -34.35
C GLU A 11 -23.17 30.08 -32.96
N ASN A 12 -24.17 30.83 -32.60
CA ASN A 12 -24.27 31.47 -31.27
C ASN A 12 -24.47 30.42 -30.16
N LYS A 13 -25.24 29.37 -30.41
CA LYS A 13 -25.44 28.27 -29.46
C LYS A 13 -24.15 27.45 -29.27
N LYS A 14 -23.39 27.27 -30.34
CA LYS A 14 -22.06 26.58 -30.26
C LYS A 14 -21.07 27.39 -29.42
N LYS A 15 -20.99 28.70 -29.64
CA LYS A 15 -20.13 29.61 -28.85
C LYS A 15 -20.49 29.57 -27.37
N PHE A 16 -21.77 29.64 -27.06
CA PHE A 16 -22.27 29.58 -25.68
C PHE A 16 -21.95 28.23 -25.04
N LEU A 17 -22.18 27.13 -25.76
CA LEU A 17 -21.85 25.77 -25.28
C LEU A 17 -20.35 25.62 -25.01
N ASN A 18 -19.50 26.07 -25.90
CA ASN A 18 -18.06 26.04 -25.73
C ASN A 18 -17.60 26.87 -24.53
N LEU A 19 -18.12 28.06 -24.36
CA LEU A 19 -17.83 28.91 -23.20
C LEU A 19 -18.25 28.23 -21.89
N PHE A 20 -19.44 27.64 -21.87
CA PHE A 20 -19.95 26.88 -20.70
C PHE A 20 -19.07 25.71 -20.38
N LEU A 21 -18.63 24.95 -21.38
CA LEU A 21 -17.72 23.80 -21.17
C LEU A 21 -16.36 24.22 -20.64
N ILE A 22 -15.80 25.31 -21.19
CA ILE A 22 -14.52 25.86 -20.69
C ILE A 22 -14.69 26.28 -19.23
N ALA A 23 -15.76 27.00 -18.90
CA ALA A 23 -16.02 27.39 -17.51
C ALA A 23 -16.20 26.18 -16.58
N LEU A 24 -16.94 25.16 -17.01
CA LEU A 24 -17.14 23.93 -16.25
C LEU A 24 -15.82 23.16 -16.01
N VAL A 25 -15.03 23.00 -17.06
CA VAL A 25 -13.71 22.32 -16.96
C VAL A 25 -12.79 23.11 -16.03
N THR A 26 -12.72 24.44 -16.20
CA THR A 26 -11.91 25.29 -15.31
C THR A 26 -12.35 25.16 -13.86
N PHE A 27 -13.67 25.24 -13.60
CA PHE A 27 -14.22 25.08 -12.25
C PHE A 27 -13.86 23.73 -11.65
N CYS A 28 -14.05 22.64 -12.40
CA CYS A 28 -13.69 21.31 -11.94
C CYS A 28 -12.18 21.20 -11.64
N THR A 29 -11.33 21.68 -12.55
CA THR A 29 -9.87 21.66 -12.38
C THR A 29 -9.45 22.42 -11.12
N VAL A 30 -9.93 23.63 -10.91
CA VAL A 30 -9.62 24.43 -9.72
C VAL A 30 -10.11 23.75 -8.45
N LYS A 31 -11.36 23.26 -8.45
CA LYS A 31 -11.94 22.55 -7.30
C LYS A 31 -11.13 21.32 -6.92
N TYR A 32 -10.77 20.48 -7.91
CA TYR A 32 -9.99 19.26 -7.66
C TYR A 32 -8.57 19.58 -7.26
N HIS A 33 -7.93 20.58 -7.89
CA HIS A 33 -6.60 21.02 -7.49
C HIS A 33 -6.59 21.48 -6.04
N TYR A 34 -7.54 22.31 -5.63
CA TYR A 34 -7.65 22.79 -4.25
C TYR A 34 -7.85 21.62 -3.28
N ARG A 35 -8.84 20.74 -3.56
CA ARG A 35 -9.17 19.62 -2.68
C ARG A 35 -8.05 18.59 -2.52
N PHE A 36 -7.37 18.22 -3.62
CA PHE A 36 -6.44 17.10 -3.64
C PHE A 36 -4.98 17.51 -3.55
N ASN A 37 -4.60 18.69 -3.98
CA ASN A 37 -3.21 19.14 -3.93
C ASN A 37 -2.94 20.13 -2.78
N ILE A 38 -3.90 20.97 -2.42
CA ILE A 38 -3.74 21.97 -1.35
C ILE A 38 -4.23 21.40 -0.02
N GLU A 39 -5.51 21.03 0.07
CA GLU A 39 -6.08 20.47 1.30
C GLU A 39 -5.64 19.01 1.54
N ARG A 40 -5.27 18.30 0.51
CA ARG A 40 -4.83 16.89 0.52
C ARG A 40 -5.80 15.92 1.20
N LYS A 41 -7.08 16.23 1.20
CA LYS A 41 -8.13 15.42 1.85
C LYS A 41 -8.19 13.98 1.37
N PHE A 42 -7.80 13.75 0.11
CA PHE A 42 -7.81 12.41 -0.49
C PHE A 42 -6.63 11.52 -0.06
N MET A 43 -5.61 12.11 0.54
CA MET A 43 -4.39 11.39 0.95
C MET A 43 -4.40 11.06 2.45
N ASP A 44 -5.56 11.12 3.11
CA ASP A 44 -5.70 10.95 4.56
C ASP A 44 -4.75 11.83 5.37
N LEU A 45 -4.40 13.00 4.80
CA LEU A 45 -3.51 13.99 5.40
C LEU A 45 -4.27 15.13 6.09
N GLU A 46 -5.59 15.02 6.19
CA GLU A 46 -6.40 15.96 6.96
C GLU A 46 -5.99 15.90 8.43
N ASN A 47 -5.67 17.06 9.00
CA ASN A 47 -5.20 17.21 10.38
C ASN A 47 -3.77 16.70 10.69
N VAL A 48 -3.01 16.31 9.68
CA VAL A 48 -1.60 15.95 9.88
C VAL A 48 -0.78 17.20 10.17
N ASN A 49 0.03 17.16 11.23
CA ASN A 49 0.97 18.22 11.55
C ASN A 49 2.24 18.08 10.70
N LEU A 50 2.29 18.83 9.59
CA LEU A 50 3.45 18.83 8.68
C LEU A 50 4.72 19.45 9.28
N GLU A 51 4.61 20.22 10.38
CA GLU A 51 5.78 20.77 11.07
C GLU A 51 6.56 19.68 11.80
N LYS A 52 5.89 18.59 12.21
CA LYS A 52 6.52 17.41 12.80
C LYS A 52 7.13 16.45 11.77
N ALA A 53 6.99 16.74 10.47
CA ALA A 53 7.53 15.89 9.42
C ALA A 53 9.06 15.86 9.48
N ILE A 54 9.63 14.66 9.39
CA ILE A 54 11.08 14.42 9.44
C ILE A 54 11.60 13.95 8.09
N PHE A 55 12.91 14.07 7.84
CA PHE A 55 13.48 13.65 6.57
C PHE A 55 13.53 12.13 6.46
N ALA A 56 12.96 11.59 5.37
CA ALA A 56 12.95 10.16 5.06
C ALA A 56 14.33 9.64 4.62
N SER A 57 15.30 10.52 4.36
CA SER A 57 16.71 10.17 4.11
C SER A 57 17.34 9.38 5.25
N GLN A 58 16.77 9.45 6.45
CA GLN A 58 17.17 8.62 7.60
C GLN A 58 16.95 7.11 7.36
N LEU A 59 16.02 6.73 6.48
CA LEU A 59 15.79 5.33 6.08
C LEU A 59 16.70 4.92 4.92
N SER A 60 16.84 5.80 3.93
CA SER A 60 17.66 5.55 2.74
C SER A 60 17.96 6.85 2.01
N PRO A 61 19.19 7.02 1.47
CA PRO A 61 19.50 8.13 0.58
C PRO A 61 18.56 8.25 -0.62
N LYS A 62 17.98 7.15 -1.08
CA LYS A 62 16.99 7.16 -2.16
C LYS A 62 15.72 7.97 -1.85
N LEU A 63 15.49 8.30 -0.57
CA LEU A 63 14.34 9.05 -0.07
C LEU A 63 14.71 10.48 0.37
N GLU A 64 15.86 11.02 -0.03
CA GLU A 64 16.42 12.28 0.47
C GLU A 64 15.51 13.50 0.33
N ASN A 65 14.69 13.53 -0.74
CA ASN A 65 13.77 14.64 -1.01
C ASN A 65 12.38 14.48 -0.39
N LEU A 66 12.16 13.42 0.37
CA LEU A 66 10.88 13.13 1.00
C LEU A 66 10.88 13.49 2.47
N LYS A 67 9.74 14.01 2.93
CA LYS A 67 9.44 14.17 4.35
C LYS A 67 8.48 13.08 4.79
N TRP A 68 8.82 12.44 5.90
CA TRP A 68 8.01 11.39 6.51
C TRP A 68 7.03 11.98 7.51
N ILE A 69 5.80 11.52 7.42
CA ILE A 69 4.73 11.78 8.37
C ILE A 69 4.05 10.44 8.69
N THR A 70 3.41 10.34 9.84
CA THR A 70 2.70 9.12 10.26
C THR A 70 1.20 9.41 10.35
N PRO A 71 0.45 9.35 9.20
CA PRO A 71 -0.94 9.80 9.15
C PRO A 71 -1.90 8.84 9.87
N PHE A 72 -1.60 7.55 9.91
CA PHE A 72 -2.48 6.52 10.47
C PHE A 72 -2.12 6.10 11.89
N SER A 73 -1.01 6.61 12.41
CA SER A 73 -0.61 6.32 13.78
C SER A 73 -1.22 7.36 14.71
N TYR A 74 -1.85 6.90 15.77
CA TYR A 74 -2.19 7.74 16.92
C TYR A 74 -0.91 8.23 17.66
N SER A 75 0.24 7.66 17.35
CA SER A 75 1.54 8.18 17.70
C SER A 75 1.82 9.42 16.84
N GLU A 76 1.93 10.55 17.47
CA GLU A 76 2.32 11.80 16.81
C GLU A 76 3.83 11.89 16.52
N ASN A 77 4.57 10.80 16.70
CA ASN A 77 6.01 10.75 16.58
C ASN A 77 6.48 9.96 15.33
N PRO A 78 6.72 10.63 14.20
CA PRO A 78 7.22 9.97 12.99
C PRO A 78 8.56 9.27 13.18
N GLN A 79 9.36 9.66 14.21
CA GLN A 79 10.65 9.04 14.48
C GLN A 79 10.52 7.59 14.93
N GLU A 80 9.49 7.26 15.72
CA GLU A 80 9.24 5.87 16.15
C GLU A 80 8.97 4.95 14.97
N GLU A 81 8.19 5.42 13.99
CA GLU A 81 7.94 4.67 12.78
C GLU A 81 9.20 4.50 11.92
N LEU A 82 10.03 5.55 11.80
CA LEU A 82 11.30 5.44 11.08
C LEU A 82 12.27 4.47 11.76
N ASP A 83 12.36 4.48 13.08
CA ASP A 83 13.24 3.57 13.82
C ASP A 83 12.74 2.11 13.71
N PHE A 84 11.43 1.90 13.74
CA PHE A 84 10.82 0.62 13.42
C PHE A 84 11.19 0.16 12.00
N LEU A 85 11.04 1.02 11.00
CA LEU A 85 11.37 0.70 9.60
C LEU A 85 12.86 0.44 9.38
N LYS A 86 13.77 1.12 10.10
CA LYS A 86 15.21 0.80 10.08
C LYS A 86 15.48 -0.61 10.56
N THR A 87 14.82 -1.03 11.66
CA THR A 87 14.93 -2.39 12.17
C THR A 87 14.45 -3.41 11.15
N VAL A 88 13.29 -3.17 10.53
CA VAL A 88 12.73 -4.00 9.47
C VAL A 88 13.70 -4.12 8.29
N ILE A 89 14.21 -2.98 7.78
CA ILE A 89 15.12 -2.94 6.63
C ILE A 89 16.40 -3.72 6.92
N ASN A 90 16.99 -3.57 8.11
CA ASN A 90 18.20 -4.29 8.49
C ASN A 90 17.95 -5.79 8.54
N HIS A 91 16.87 -6.22 9.16
CA HIS A 91 16.50 -7.63 9.25
C HIS A 91 16.25 -8.25 7.86
N LEU A 92 15.51 -7.57 6.99
CA LEU A 92 15.26 -8.04 5.62
C LEU A 92 16.54 -8.13 4.79
N LYS A 93 17.52 -7.24 4.99
CA LYS A 93 18.83 -7.27 4.31
C LYS A 93 19.71 -8.43 4.75
N GLU A 94 19.65 -8.80 6.03
CA GLU A 94 20.44 -9.88 6.59
C GLU A 94 19.88 -11.25 6.19
N ASP A 95 18.60 -11.35 5.91
CA ASP A 95 17.98 -12.59 5.47
C ASP A 95 18.12 -12.79 3.96
N THR A 96 18.92 -13.77 3.58
CA THR A 96 19.21 -14.12 2.17
C THR A 96 18.21 -15.09 1.54
N ARG A 97 17.23 -15.58 2.30
CA ARG A 97 16.19 -16.50 1.82
C ARG A 97 15.25 -15.83 0.85
N GLU A 98 14.66 -16.61 -0.06
CA GLU A 98 13.56 -16.14 -0.89
C GLU A 98 12.33 -15.84 -0.02
N LYS A 99 11.86 -14.61 -0.08
CA LYS A 99 10.86 -14.10 0.86
C LYS A 99 9.68 -13.44 0.16
N THR A 100 8.51 -13.51 0.79
CA THR A 100 7.38 -12.64 0.47
C THR A 100 7.05 -11.75 1.66
N VAL A 101 6.68 -10.51 1.37
CA VAL A 101 6.39 -9.53 2.40
C VAL A 101 4.94 -9.06 2.31
N ILE A 102 4.23 -9.16 3.41
CA ILE A 102 2.88 -8.67 3.59
C ILE A 102 2.94 -7.36 4.37
N THR A 103 2.70 -6.26 3.68
CA THR A 103 2.90 -4.94 4.26
C THR A 103 2.18 -3.84 3.47
N HIS A 104 1.92 -2.71 4.13
CA HIS A 104 1.54 -1.45 3.47
C HIS A 104 2.75 -0.66 2.96
N TYR A 105 3.96 -0.99 3.41
CA TYR A 105 5.20 -0.31 3.03
C TYR A 105 5.77 -0.83 1.70
N GLN A 106 5.07 -0.55 0.60
CA GLN A 106 5.42 -1.03 -0.73
C GLN A 106 6.79 -0.55 -1.25
N PHE A 107 7.32 0.51 -0.67
CA PHE A 107 8.62 1.08 -1.02
C PHE A 107 9.83 0.28 -0.51
N LEU A 108 9.63 -0.72 0.35
CA LEU A 108 10.74 -1.54 0.88
C LEU A 108 11.55 -2.21 -0.23
N SER A 109 10.91 -2.73 -1.28
CA SER A 109 11.60 -3.28 -2.46
C SER A 109 12.53 -2.26 -3.11
N LEU A 110 12.11 -1.00 -3.21
CA LEU A 110 12.93 0.08 -3.78
C LEU A 110 14.16 0.38 -2.92
N ILE A 111 13.99 0.41 -1.59
CA ILE A 111 15.12 0.66 -0.66
C ILE A 111 16.12 -0.47 -0.72
N LEU A 112 15.65 -1.70 -0.62
CA LEU A 112 16.47 -2.91 -0.61
C LEU A 112 17.11 -3.17 -1.98
N GLY A 113 16.44 -2.80 -3.06
CA GLY A 113 16.88 -3.08 -4.43
C GLY A 113 16.63 -4.54 -4.83
N GLU A 114 15.69 -5.21 -4.17
CA GLU A 114 15.30 -6.60 -4.42
C GLU A 114 13.78 -6.75 -4.59
N ASP A 115 13.36 -7.80 -5.30
CA ASP A 115 11.95 -8.18 -5.38
C ASP A 115 11.55 -8.91 -4.09
N LEU A 116 10.65 -8.32 -3.33
CA LEU A 116 10.11 -8.90 -2.11
C LEU A 116 8.90 -9.80 -2.36
N ASN A 117 8.63 -10.17 -3.61
CA ASN A 117 7.54 -11.07 -4.03
C ASN A 117 6.19 -10.69 -3.42
N ILE A 118 5.88 -9.39 -3.40
CA ILE A 118 4.66 -8.87 -2.77
C ILE A 118 3.43 -9.35 -3.53
N LEU A 119 2.58 -10.13 -2.86
CA LEU A 119 1.43 -10.80 -3.46
C LEU A 119 0.24 -9.88 -3.68
N ASN A 120 0.10 -8.84 -2.85
CA ASN A 120 -1.00 -7.89 -2.95
C ASN A 120 -0.53 -6.49 -2.56
N ARG A 121 -1.01 -5.49 -3.28
CA ARG A 121 -0.64 -4.09 -3.04
C ARG A 121 -1.23 -3.51 -1.76
N TRP A 122 -2.41 -3.99 -1.36
CA TRP A 122 -3.16 -3.48 -0.22
C TRP A 122 -3.66 -4.63 0.63
N TYR A 123 -3.36 -4.60 1.92
CA TYR A 123 -3.84 -5.58 2.90
C TYR A 123 -4.81 -4.94 3.89
N MET A 124 -5.80 -4.21 3.36
CA MET A 124 -6.87 -3.63 4.18
C MET A 124 -7.96 -4.67 4.44
N ASP A 125 -8.41 -4.77 5.69
CA ASP A 125 -9.51 -5.64 6.05
C ASP A 125 -10.73 -5.39 5.15
N HIS A 126 -11.31 -6.47 4.64
CA HIS A 126 -12.56 -6.56 3.88
C HIS A 126 -12.58 -6.01 2.45
N HIS A 127 -11.56 -5.31 1.94
CA HIS A 127 -11.71 -4.59 0.66
C HIS A 127 -10.64 -4.88 -0.38
N SER A 128 -9.49 -5.42 0.00
CA SER A 128 -8.34 -5.53 -0.92
C SER A 128 -8.04 -6.95 -1.40
N HIS A 129 -8.62 -7.97 -0.78
CA HIS A 129 -8.41 -9.37 -1.14
C HIS A 129 -9.65 -10.20 -0.80
N PRO A 130 -9.94 -11.29 -1.56
CA PRO A 130 -11.09 -12.14 -1.30
C PRO A 130 -10.97 -12.87 0.04
N THR A 131 -11.96 -12.75 0.91
CA THR A 131 -12.05 -13.50 2.17
C THR A 131 -12.72 -14.85 1.98
N PRO A 132 -12.57 -15.82 2.91
CA PRO A 132 -13.29 -17.09 2.85
C PRO A 132 -14.81 -16.88 2.63
N GLY A 133 -15.39 -17.62 1.72
CA GLY A 133 -16.78 -17.46 1.29
C GLY A 133 -17.01 -16.50 0.13
N HIS A 134 -16.05 -15.67 -0.23
CA HIS A 134 -16.15 -14.83 -1.42
C HIS A 134 -15.97 -15.67 -2.71
N LYS A 135 -16.73 -15.36 -3.77
CA LYS A 135 -16.73 -16.13 -5.04
C LYS A 135 -15.36 -16.27 -5.70
N TYR A 136 -14.41 -15.35 -5.42
CA TYR A 136 -13.06 -15.37 -5.98
C TYR A 136 -12.00 -15.87 -4.97
N PHE A 137 -12.40 -16.32 -3.78
CA PHE A 137 -11.45 -16.77 -2.76
C PHE A 137 -10.54 -17.88 -3.28
N LYS A 138 -11.12 -18.93 -3.88
CA LYS A 138 -10.34 -20.07 -4.38
C LYS A 138 -9.33 -19.68 -5.46
N TYR A 139 -9.71 -18.78 -6.37
CA TYR A 139 -8.79 -18.29 -7.40
C TYR A 139 -7.62 -17.51 -6.79
N TYR A 140 -7.88 -16.71 -5.75
CA TYR A 140 -6.84 -15.97 -5.08
C TYR A 140 -5.92 -16.89 -4.26
N GLU A 141 -6.47 -17.87 -3.55
CA GLU A 141 -5.70 -18.90 -2.85
C GLU A 141 -4.78 -19.67 -3.82
N ASP A 142 -5.29 -20.13 -4.94
CA ASP A 142 -4.52 -20.82 -5.98
C ASP A 142 -3.41 -19.93 -6.56
N PHE A 143 -3.71 -18.65 -6.79
CA PHE A 143 -2.73 -17.65 -7.22
C PHE A 143 -1.59 -17.51 -6.19
N VAL A 144 -1.92 -17.33 -4.92
CA VAL A 144 -0.94 -17.19 -3.83
C VAL A 144 -0.03 -18.42 -3.77
N ASN A 145 -0.62 -19.63 -3.70
CA ASN A 145 0.17 -20.87 -3.63
C ASN A 145 1.06 -21.08 -4.86
N LYS A 146 0.57 -20.70 -6.05
CA LYS A 146 1.37 -20.74 -7.28
C LYS A 146 2.55 -19.78 -7.24
N GLN A 147 2.38 -18.57 -6.71
CA GLN A 147 3.47 -17.59 -6.57
C GLN A 147 4.52 -18.07 -5.56
N LEU A 148 4.09 -18.60 -4.41
CA LEU A 148 5.03 -19.16 -3.42
C LEU A 148 5.91 -20.25 -4.03
N THR A 149 5.30 -21.16 -4.78
CA THR A 149 6.03 -22.27 -5.42
C THR A 149 6.93 -21.79 -6.55
N LYS A 150 6.41 -20.90 -7.42
CA LYS A 150 7.14 -20.37 -8.59
C LYS A 150 8.41 -19.61 -8.17
N ASN A 151 8.32 -18.85 -7.09
CA ASN A 151 9.39 -17.99 -6.60
C ASN A 151 10.21 -18.65 -5.49
N ASN A 152 9.99 -19.95 -5.20
CA ASN A 152 10.67 -20.72 -4.15
C ASN A 152 10.66 -20.03 -2.78
N ILE A 153 9.53 -19.43 -2.41
CA ILE A 153 9.43 -18.66 -1.17
C ILE A 153 9.61 -19.56 0.05
N GLU A 154 10.56 -19.22 0.91
CA GLU A 154 10.92 -19.93 2.12
C GLU A 154 10.37 -19.29 3.38
N VAL A 155 10.13 -17.97 3.33
CA VAL A 155 9.67 -17.21 4.49
C VAL A 155 8.66 -16.12 4.12
N ILE A 156 7.68 -15.93 5.00
CA ILE A 156 6.66 -14.88 4.88
C ILE A 156 6.87 -13.87 6.00
N TYR A 157 7.09 -12.62 5.65
CA TYR A 157 7.19 -11.51 6.58
C TYR A 157 5.88 -10.75 6.69
N LEU A 158 5.46 -10.44 7.92
CA LEU A 158 4.37 -9.52 8.20
C LEU A 158 4.93 -8.26 8.88
N ILE A 159 4.64 -7.12 8.28
CA ILE A 159 5.17 -5.83 8.73
C ILE A 159 4.03 -4.83 8.79
N SER A 160 3.70 -4.38 9.99
CA SER A 160 2.73 -3.32 10.25
C SER A 160 3.17 -2.48 11.45
N PHE A 161 3.15 -1.18 11.34
CA PHE A 161 3.49 -0.31 12.45
C PHE A 161 2.37 -0.27 13.50
N THR A 162 1.13 -0.37 13.07
CA THR A 162 -0.04 -0.39 13.95
C THR A 162 -0.34 -1.81 14.40
N LYS A 163 -0.38 -2.04 15.72
CA LYS A 163 -0.82 -3.32 16.28
C LYS A 163 -2.22 -3.64 15.77
N ASN A 164 -2.47 -4.89 15.35
CA ASN A 164 -3.75 -5.46 14.92
C ASN A 164 -4.13 -5.35 13.44
N GLU A 165 -3.41 -4.65 12.58
CA GLU A 165 -3.78 -4.58 11.15
C GLU A 165 -3.43 -5.85 10.38
N MET A 166 -2.31 -6.49 10.74
CA MET A 166 -1.86 -7.72 10.06
C MET A 166 -1.53 -8.83 11.05
N MET A 167 -2.53 -9.62 11.39
CA MET A 167 -2.29 -10.87 12.12
C MET A 167 -2.10 -12.00 11.12
N PHE A 168 -1.11 -12.86 11.34
CA PHE A 168 -0.87 -14.03 10.49
C PHE A 168 -2.13 -14.89 10.33
N ASP A 169 -2.93 -15.01 11.37
CA ASP A 169 -4.20 -15.72 11.34
C ASP A 169 -5.17 -15.25 10.25
N LYS A 170 -5.14 -13.98 9.90
CA LYS A 170 -6.00 -13.42 8.83
C LYS A 170 -5.51 -13.82 7.44
N VAL A 171 -4.21 -13.98 7.25
CA VAL A 171 -3.60 -14.27 5.94
C VAL A 171 -3.26 -15.74 5.75
N LYS A 172 -3.08 -16.52 6.82
CA LYS A 172 -2.78 -17.96 6.74
C LYS A 172 -3.82 -18.77 5.97
N VAL A 173 -5.05 -18.27 5.89
CA VAL A 173 -6.13 -18.90 5.12
C VAL A 173 -5.83 -19.06 3.63
N TYR A 174 -4.85 -18.32 3.11
CA TYR A 174 -4.40 -18.43 1.72
C TYR A 174 -3.26 -19.43 1.56
N PHE A 175 -2.65 -19.90 2.66
CA PHE A 175 -1.48 -20.77 2.67
C PHE A 175 -1.82 -22.18 3.15
N THR A 176 -3.01 -22.67 2.81
CA THR A 176 -3.59 -23.91 3.36
C THR A 176 -2.76 -25.17 3.12
N GLN A 177 -1.85 -25.16 2.14
CA GLN A 177 -0.99 -26.28 1.81
C GLN A 177 0.40 -26.21 2.47
N LYS A 178 0.61 -25.28 3.39
CA LYS A 178 1.90 -25.02 4.02
C LYS A 178 1.81 -25.11 5.53
N CYS A 179 2.87 -25.58 6.13
CA CYS A 179 3.09 -25.55 7.57
C CYS A 179 4.09 -24.45 7.90
N PHE A 180 3.97 -23.84 9.08
CA PHE A 180 4.75 -22.68 9.45
C PHE A 180 5.39 -22.84 10.82
N GLU A 181 6.62 -22.35 10.93
CA GLU A 181 7.26 -22.03 12.20
C GLU A 181 7.27 -20.52 12.37
N ASN A 182 6.69 -20.06 13.47
CA ASN A 182 6.44 -18.63 13.69
C ASN A 182 7.53 -18.05 14.58
N SER A 183 8.01 -16.85 14.21
CA SER A 183 8.92 -16.05 15.03
C SER A 183 8.49 -14.61 15.01
N GLU A 184 8.49 -13.98 16.18
CA GLU A 184 8.14 -12.59 16.35
C GLU A 184 9.40 -11.78 16.63
N VAL A 185 9.64 -10.73 15.85
CA VAL A 185 10.80 -9.84 16.00
C VAL A 185 10.42 -8.62 16.83
N ILE A 186 9.24 -8.04 16.57
CA ILE A 186 8.67 -6.93 17.34
C ILE A 186 7.21 -7.26 17.59
N GLU A 187 6.84 -7.40 18.85
CA GLU A 187 5.52 -7.83 19.30
C GLU A 187 4.37 -7.10 18.59
N GLY A 188 3.54 -7.86 17.89
CA GLY A 188 2.36 -7.40 17.18
C GLY A 188 2.63 -6.46 16.01
N LYS A 189 3.90 -6.24 15.59
CA LYS A 189 4.26 -5.32 14.51
C LYS A 189 5.11 -5.94 13.42
N PHE A 190 6.04 -6.82 13.79
CA PHE A 190 6.97 -7.43 12.86
C PHE A 190 7.23 -8.88 13.21
N SER A 191 6.77 -9.78 12.34
CA SER A 191 6.98 -11.23 12.49
C SER A 191 7.39 -11.86 11.16
N PHE A 192 7.98 -13.06 11.25
CA PHE A 192 8.20 -13.90 10.09
C PHE A 192 7.74 -15.34 10.35
N HIS A 193 7.38 -16.04 9.29
CA HIS A 193 6.80 -17.35 9.29
C HIS A 193 7.54 -18.21 8.28
N GLU A 194 8.39 -19.11 8.76
CA GLU A 194 9.13 -20.02 7.90
C GLU A 194 8.21 -21.09 7.34
N ILE A 195 8.30 -21.32 6.05
CA ILE A 195 7.54 -22.37 5.37
C ILE A 195 8.25 -23.71 5.60
N LYS A 196 7.54 -24.65 6.20
CA LYS A 196 8.03 -26.02 6.46
C LYS A 196 7.24 -27.05 5.65
N ASN A 197 7.83 -28.21 5.45
CA ASN A 197 7.09 -29.35 4.96
C ASN A 197 6.13 -29.83 6.06
N CYS A 198 4.87 -30.02 5.71
CA CYS A 198 3.91 -30.62 6.63
C CYS A 198 4.27 -32.11 6.81
N SER A 199 4.65 -32.49 8.00
CA SER A 199 4.89 -33.90 8.38
C SER A 199 3.60 -34.65 8.59
#